data_e2edc4bfa12737df3b22fcbf5f5ec4bd
#
_entry.id   e2edc4bfa12737df3b22fcbf5f5ec4bd
#
_cell.length_a   1.000
_cell.length_b   1.000
_cell.length_c   1.000
_cell.angle_alpha   90.00
_cell.angle_beta   90.00
_cell.angle_gamma   90.00
#
_symmetry.space_group_name_H-M   'P 1'
#
loop_
_entity.id
_entity.type
_entity.pdbx_description
1 polymer ?
#
loop_
_entity_poly.entity_id
_entity_poly.type
_entity_poly.pdbx_seq_one_letter_code
_entity_poly.pdbx_strand_id
1 'polypeptide(L)'
;MARGVIPIVAEGRGGKPAGLAALPPLSLYVHFPWCVRKCPYCDFNSHEIGPPRSRRSAAPSPQGAKQHLGRPGVLLPQQEAAYLAALIADLEQSLPLVWGRPVVSVFIGGGTPSLLAPESVDALLGAVRARLTLLPDAEITLEANPGTVEAARFAGYRAAGVNRLSVGVQSFNPRHLAALGRIHDADEARRAVELALAHFDNANLDLMYALPGQTLAEARADIEAAAAFGTPHLS
;
A
#
# COMPACT_ATOMS: atom_id res chain seq x y z
N MET A 1 37.47 12.83 18.08
CA MET A 1 36.19 12.16 18.41
C MET A 1 36.25 10.74 17.81
N ALA A 2 36.32 9.72 18.68
CA ALA A 2 36.51 8.35 18.27
C ALA A 2 35.22 7.77 17.67
N ARG A 3 35.31 7.18 16.47
CA ARG A 3 34.23 6.44 15.84
C ARG A 3 34.03 5.13 16.61
N GLY A 4 32.91 5.01 17.33
CA GLY A 4 32.52 3.77 17.98
C GLY A 4 32.19 2.72 16.93
N VAL A 5 33.06 1.74 16.76
CA VAL A 5 32.79 0.52 16.01
C VAL A 5 31.96 -0.37 16.94
N ILE A 6 30.76 -0.73 16.50
CA ILE A 6 29.96 -1.75 17.19
C ILE A 6 30.56 -3.10 16.77
N PRO A 7 31.22 -3.86 17.67
CA PRO A 7 31.75 -5.17 17.33
C PRO A 7 30.60 -6.16 17.13
N ILE A 8 30.48 -6.72 15.94
CA ILE A 8 29.67 -7.92 15.73
C ILE A 8 30.49 -9.09 16.27
N VAL A 9 30.23 -9.50 17.49
CA VAL A 9 30.87 -10.67 18.07
C VAL A 9 30.20 -11.92 17.54
N ALA A 10 30.79 -12.54 16.53
CA ALA A 10 30.44 -13.91 16.18
C ALA A 10 31.11 -14.85 17.17
N GLU A 11 30.48 -15.17 18.28
CA GLU A 11 30.91 -16.25 19.15
C GLU A 11 30.61 -17.58 18.47
N GLY A 12 31.63 -18.12 17.79
CA GLY A 12 31.68 -19.50 17.36
C GLY A 12 31.87 -20.44 18.53
N ARG A 13 30.79 -20.92 19.11
CA ARG A 13 30.79 -22.21 19.84
C ARG A 13 29.69 -23.04 19.20
N GLY A 14 30.03 -24.24 18.77
CA GLY A 14 29.17 -25.23 18.13
C GLY A 14 28.04 -25.75 19.01
N GLY A 15 27.18 -24.84 19.43
CA GLY A 15 25.84 -25.15 19.93
C GLY A 15 24.89 -25.25 18.75
N LYS A 16 24.12 -26.32 18.65
CA LYS A 16 22.96 -26.34 17.76
C LYS A 16 22.20 -25.00 17.92
N PRO A 17 21.80 -24.32 16.83
CA PRO A 17 21.01 -23.13 16.97
C PRO A 17 19.84 -23.47 17.89
N ALA A 18 19.67 -22.72 18.97
CA ALA A 18 18.54 -22.88 19.86
C ALA A 18 17.29 -22.71 18.99
N GLY A 19 16.57 -23.79 18.75
CA GLY A 19 15.32 -23.74 17.99
C GLY A 19 14.40 -22.73 18.64
N LEU A 20 13.62 -22.00 17.86
CA LEU A 20 12.60 -21.08 18.37
C LEU A 20 11.75 -21.84 19.39
N ALA A 21 11.69 -21.34 20.62
CA ALA A 21 10.88 -21.94 21.69
C ALA A 21 9.37 -21.93 21.35
N ALA A 22 8.96 -21.02 20.48
CA ALA A 22 7.63 -20.93 19.87
C ALA A 22 7.74 -20.28 18.48
N LEU A 23 6.82 -20.62 17.60
CA LEU A 23 6.71 -19.90 16.31
C LEU A 23 6.28 -18.46 16.56
N PRO A 24 6.92 -17.48 15.92
CA PRO A 24 6.52 -16.08 16.04
C PRO A 24 5.10 -15.88 15.48
N PRO A 25 4.35 -14.86 15.94
CA PRO A 25 3.08 -14.50 15.33
C PRO A 25 3.24 -14.15 13.86
N LEU A 26 2.13 -14.16 13.11
CA LEU A 26 2.13 -13.86 11.68
C LEU A 26 1.81 -12.39 11.43
N SER A 27 2.45 -11.83 10.40
CA SER A 27 1.99 -10.65 9.69
C SER A 27 1.54 -11.07 8.30
N LEU A 28 0.36 -10.65 7.89
CA LEU A 28 -0.18 -10.92 6.55
C LEU A 28 0.08 -9.71 5.65
N TYR A 29 0.77 -9.95 4.54
CA TYR A 29 0.91 -8.96 3.47
C TYR A 29 0.00 -9.31 2.30
N VAL A 30 -0.84 -8.37 1.90
CA VAL A 30 -1.71 -8.47 0.72
C VAL A 30 -1.16 -7.53 -0.35
N HIS A 31 -0.75 -8.09 -1.48
CA HIS A 31 -0.15 -7.32 -2.56
C HIS A 31 -1.17 -6.92 -3.62
N PHE A 32 -1.47 -5.62 -3.70
CA PHE A 32 -2.32 -5.06 -4.77
C PHE A 32 -1.45 -4.53 -5.92
N PRO A 33 -1.49 -5.13 -7.13
CA PRO A 33 -0.49 -4.87 -8.15
C PRO A 33 -0.80 -3.69 -9.09
N TRP A 34 -1.88 -2.93 -8.90
CA TRP A 34 -2.27 -1.90 -9.87
C TRP A 34 -2.13 -0.49 -9.34
N CYS A 35 -1.78 0.42 -10.29
CA CYS A 35 -1.75 1.88 -10.10
C CYS A 35 -2.54 2.55 -11.21
N VAL A 36 -3.06 3.75 -10.95
CA VAL A 36 -3.58 4.63 -12.01
C VAL A 36 -2.46 4.95 -13.00
N ARG A 37 -1.27 5.26 -12.47
CA ARG A 37 -0.05 5.55 -13.22
C ARG A 37 1.15 5.03 -12.44
N LYS A 38 2.07 4.34 -13.13
CA LYS A 38 3.33 3.90 -12.52
C LYS A 38 4.32 5.05 -12.48
N CYS A 39 4.81 5.36 -11.28
CA CYS A 39 5.82 6.41 -11.10
C CYS A 39 7.17 5.96 -11.68
N PRO A 40 7.95 6.85 -12.32
CA PRO A 40 9.20 6.49 -12.98
C PRO A 40 10.29 5.96 -12.04
N TYR A 41 10.20 6.26 -10.74
CA TYR A 41 11.15 5.78 -9.72
C TYR A 41 10.74 4.45 -9.07
N CYS A 42 9.50 3.98 -9.30
CA CYS A 42 8.93 2.86 -8.58
C CYS A 42 9.41 1.52 -9.16
N ASP A 43 10.08 0.70 -8.32
CA ASP A 43 10.55 -0.65 -8.63
C ASP A 43 9.63 -1.76 -8.10
N PHE A 44 8.53 -1.39 -7.42
CA PHE A 44 7.55 -2.35 -6.95
C PHE A 44 6.92 -3.14 -8.10
N ASN A 45 6.46 -4.35 -7.79
CA ASN A 45 5.68 -5.16 -8.74
C ASN A 45 4.28 -4.53 -8.95
N SER A 46 4.27 -3.38 -9.62
CA SER A 46 3.06 -2.61 -9.89
C SER A 46 2.90 -2.33 -11.38
N HIS A 47 1.65 -2.29 -11.83
CA HIS A 47 1.28 -2.15 -13.23
C HIS A 47 0.21 -1.07 -13.38
N GLU A 48 0.28 -0.30 -14.48
CA GLU A 48 -0.78 0.66 -14.78
C GLU A 48 -2.08 -0.08 -15.14
N ILE A 49 -3.20 0.43 -14.64
CA ILE A 49 -4.53 0.00 -15.09
C ILE A 49 -4.69 0.49 -16.53
N GLY A 50 -4.48 -0.40 -17.48
CA GLY A 50 -4.66 -0.14 -18.91
C GLY A 50 -5.76 -1.00 -19.49
N PRO A 51 -6.19 -0.69 -20.73
CA PRO A 51 -7.02 -1.64 -21.48
C PRO A 51 -6.27 -2.98 -21.56
N PRO A 52 -6.97 -4.12 -21.49
CA PRO A 52 -6.33 -5.42 -21.64
C PRO A 52 -5.48 -5.38 -22.91
N ARG A 53 -4.17 -5.62 -22.76
CA ARG A 53 -3.27 -5.74 -23.91
C ARG A 53 -3.78 -6.92 -24.71
N SER A 54 -4.49 -6.66 -25.81
CA SER A 54 -4.76 -7.69 -26.80
C SER A 54 -3.41 -8.30 -27.16
N ARG A 55 -3.24 -9.60 -26.94
CA ARG A 55 -2.11 -10.33 -27.54
C ARG A 55 -2.07 -9.86 -28.97
N ARG A 56 -0.93 -9.35 -29.44
CA ARG A 56 -0.73 -8.95 -30.82
C ARG A 56 -1.12 -10.14 -31.72
N SER A 57 -2.39 -10.22 -32.10
CA SER A 57 -2.80 -10.94 -33.28
C SER A 57 -2.63 -9.95 -34.43
N ALA A 58 -1.71 -10.27 -35.32
CA ALA A 58 -1.54 -9.57 -36.59
C ALA A 58 -2.72 -9.90 -37.52
N ALA A 59 -3.91 -9.40 -37.21
CA ALA A 59 -5.05 -9.39 -38.12
C ALA A 59 -5.90 -8.15 -37.82
N PRO A 60 -6.30 -7.36 -38.84
CA PRO A 60 -7.20 -6.23 -38.64
C PRO A 60 -8.58 -6.75 -38.24
N SER A 61 -9.07 -6.29 -37.09
CA SER A 61 -10.41 -6.60 -36.57
C SER A 61 -11.47 -5.86 -37.40
N PRO A 62 -12.61 -6.48 -37.72
CA PRO A 62 -13.71 -5.80 -38.40
C PRO A 62 -14.25 -4.65 -37.56
N GLN A 63 -14.49 -3.52 -38.22
CA GLN A 63 -15.08 -2.33 -37.63
C GLN A 63 -16.49 -2.67 -37.08
N GLY A 64 -16.74 -2.46 -35.78
CA GLY A 64 -18.11 -2.45 -35.27
C GLY A 64 -18.35 -2.78 -33.81
N ALA A 65 -17.45 -3.38 -33.06
CA ALA A 65 -17.66 -3.64 -31.63
C ALA A 65 -17.14 -2.47 -30.80
N LYS A 66 -18.03 -1.57 -30.34
CA LYS A 66 -17.73 -0.64 -29.25
C LYS A 66 -17.53 -1.45 -27.97
N GLN A 67 -16.31 -1.94 -27.75
CA GLN A 67 -15.93 -2.45 -26.46
C GLN A 67 -16.02 -1.27 -25.48
N HIS A 68 -16.79 -1.41 -24.40
CA HIS A 68 -16.78 -0.50 -23.27
C HIS A 68 -15.40 -0.56 -22.64
N LEU A 69 -14.47 0.21 -23.19
CA LEU A 69 -13.16 0.46 -22.62
C LEU A 69 -13.42 1.28 -21.35
N GLY A 70 -13.22 0.66 -20.18
CA GLY A 70 -13.26 1.35 -18.91
C GLY A 70 -12.41 2.62 -18.95
N ARG A 71 -12.76 3.62 -18.15
CA ARG A 71 -11.94 4.84 -18.05
C ARG A 71 -10.51 4.44 -17.67
N PRO A 72 -9.46 5.02 -18.31
CA PRO A 72 -8.09 4.78 -17.90
C PRO A 72 -7.94 5.04 -16.39
N GLY A 73 -7.25 4.13 -15.69
CA GLY A 73 -7.00 4.28 -14.26
C GLY A 73 -8.14 3.83 -13.33
N VAL A 74 -9.20 3.21 -13.84
CA VAL A 74 -10.28 2.64 -13.01
C VAL A 74 -10.31 1.13 -13.17
N LEU A 75 -10.27 0.40 -12.06
CA LEU A 75 -10.45 -1.04 -12.04
C LEU A 75 -11.92 -1.37 -12.35
N LEU A 76 -12.14 -2.29 -13.29
CA LEU A 76 -13.51 -2.74 -13.56
C LEU A 76 -13.98 -3.68 -12.43
N PRO A 77 -15.27 -3.65 -12.04
CA PRO A 77 -15.79 -4.51 -10.97
C PRO A 77 -15.48 -6.00 -11.19
N GLN A 78 -15.52 -6.48 -12.43
CA GLN A 78 -15.19 -7.86 -12.75
C GLN A 78 -13.70 -8.20 -12.54
N GLN A 79 -12.79 -7.24 -12.79
CA GLN A 79 -11.36 -7.42 -12.55
C GLN A 79 -11.07 -7.46 -11.04
N GLU A 80 -11.73 -6.58 -10.29
CA GLU A 80 -11.62 -6.53 -8.83
C GLU A 80 -12.15 -7.82 -8.19
N ALA A 81 -13.32 -8.31 -8.62
CA ALA A 81 -13.90 -9.56 -8.14
C ALA A 81 -13.00 -10.77 -8.46
N ALA A 82 -12.44 -10.83 -9.68
CA ALA A 82 -11.53 -11.90 -10.07
C ALA A 82 -10.24 -11.88 -9.26
N TYR A 83 -9.71 -10.67 -8.96
CA TYR A 83 -8.54 -10.51 -8.12
C TYR A 83 -8.79 -10.96 -6.67
N LEU A 84 -9.92 -10.58 -6.07
CA LEU A 84 -10.30 -11.03 -4.74
C LEU A 84 -10.45 -12.55 -4.66
N ALA A 85 -11.09 -13.15 -5.66
CA ALA A 85 -11.22 -14.60 -5.73
C ALA A 85 -9.84 -15.30 -5.80
N ALA A 86 -8.90 -14.75 -6.56
CA ALA A 86 -7.53 -15.26 -6.64
C ALA A 86 -6.78 -15.13 -5.32
N LEU A 87 -6.90 -13.98 -4.63
CA LEU A 87 -6.30 -13.78 -3.30
C LEU A 87 -6.83 -14.77 -2.27
N ILE A 88 -8.14 -14.99 -2.26
CA ILE A 88 -8.77 -15.93 -1.32
C ILE A 88 -8.30 -17.36 -1.61
N ALA A 89 -8.20 -17.74 -2.89
CA ALA A 89 -7.69 -19.06 -3.27
C ALA A 89 -6.21 -19.25 -2.88
N ASP A 90 -5.38 -18.22 -3.02
CA ASP A 90 -3.98 -18.24 -2.59
C ASP A 90 -3.86 -18.36 -1.07
N LEU A 91 -4.67 -17.60 -0.34
CA LEU A 91 -4.77 -17.72 1.13
C LEU A 91 -5.15 -19.15 1.54
N GLU A 92 -6.16 -19.76 0.90
CA GLU A 92 -6.60 -21.12 1.20
C GLU A 92 -5.50 -22.15 0.96
N GLN A 93 -4.74 -22.01 -0.12
CA GLN A 93 -3.58 -22.87 -0.40
C GLN A 93 -2.47 -22.73 0.63
N SER A 94 -2.33 -21.54 1.21
CA SER A 94 -1.28 -21.23 2.20
C SER A 94 -1.66 -21.64 3.64
N LEU A 95 -2.94 -21.93 3.93
CA LEU A 95 -3.40 -22.27 5.28
C LEU A 95 -2.62 -23.41 5.94
N PRO A 96 -2.27 -24.53 5.28
CA PRO A 96 -1.52 -25.61 5.91
C PRO A 96 -0.15 -25.17 6.44
N LEU A 97 0.47 -24.12 5.86
CA LEU A 97 1.78 -23.61 6.25
C LEU A 97 1.74 -22.74 7.52
N VAL A 98 0.57 -22.19 7.84
CA VAL A 98 0.39 -21.17 8.88
C VAL A 98 -0.63 -21.57 9.95
N TRP A 99 -1.15 -22.79 9.88
CA TRP A 99 -2.24 -23.28 10.70
C TRP A 99 -2.00 -23.06 12.22
N GLY A 100 -3.04 -22.54 12.89
CA GLY A 100 -3.01 -22.33 14.34
C GLY A 100 -2.17 -21.14 14.81
N ARG A 101 -1.55 -20.39 13.91
CA ARG A 101 -0.75 -19.22 14.28
C ARG A 101 -1.60 -17.96 14.27
N PRO A 102 -1.53 -17.11 15.33
CA PRO A 102 -2.24 -15.84 15.35
C PRO A 102 -1.62 -14.83 14.37
N VAL A 103 -2.48 -14.02 13.74
CA VAL A 103 -2.09 -12.89 12.89
C VAL A 103 -2.20 -11.61 13.70
N VAL A 104 -1.07 -10.91 13.86
CA VAL A 104 -0.97 -9.66 14.64
C VAL A 104 -1.08 -8.41 13.78
N SER A 105 -0.89 -8.54 12.47
CA SER A 105 -1.04 -7.40 11.54
C SER A 105 -1.43 -7.86 10.14
N VAL A 106 -2.15 -6.99 9.43
CA VAL A 106 -2.44 -7.11 8.00
C VAL A 106 -1.97 -5.83 7.32
N PHE A 107 -1.18 -5.96 6.28
CA PHE A 107 -0.71 -4.84 5.49
C PHE A 107 -1.17 -5.01 4.03
N ILE A 108 -2.03 -4.11 3.57
CA ILE A 108 -2.55 -4.09 2.19
C ILE A 108 -1.75 -3.03 1.44
N GLY A 109 -0.79 -3.47 0.63
CA GLY A 109 0.20 -2.61 -0.02
C GLY A 109 0.48 -2.99 -1.48
N GLY A 110 1.49 -2.36 -2.04
CA GLY A 110 2.01 -2.67 -3.38
C GLY A 110 1.88 -1.56 -4.40
N GLY A 111 0.91 -1.61 -5.28
CA GLY A 111 0.63 -0.55 -6.25
C GLY A 111 -0.11 0.62 -5.61
N THR A 112 -1.43 0.61 -5.70
CA THR A 112 -2.31 1.63 -5.08
C THR A 112 -3.54 0.94 -4.49
N PRO A 113 -3.44 0.33 -3.30
CA PRO A 113 -4.55 -0.40 -2.67
C PRO A 113 -5.82 0.42 -2.48
N SER A 114 -5.70 1.73 -2.33
CA SER A 114 -6.84 2.66 -2.22
C SER A 114 -7.70 2.76 -3.49
N LEU A 115 -7.33 2.07 -4.56
CA LEU A 115 -8.19 1.88 -5.74
C LEU A 115 -9.28 0.82 -5.52
N LEU A 116 -9.11 -0.10 -4.56
CA LEU A 116 -10.15 -1.06 -4.19
C LEU A 116 -11.39 -0.36 -3.67
N ALA A 117 -12.55 -0.87 -3.99
CA ALA A 117 -13.78 -0.44 -3.36
C ALA A 117 -13.79 -0.81 -1.87
N PRO A 118 -14.38 0.01 -0.98
CA PRO A 118 -14.48 -0.33 0.45
C PRO A 118 -15.14 -1.69 0.70
N GLU A 119 -16.14 -2.05 -0.10
CA GLU A 119 -16.83 -3.33 -0.06
C GLU A 119 -15.90 -4.50 -0.37
N SER A 120 -14.95 -4.30 -1.27
CA SER A 120 -13.93 -5.30 -1.60
C SER A 120 -12.91 -5.48 -0.48
N VAL A 121 -12.56 -4.38 0.20
CA VAL A 121 -11.69 -4.44 1.40
C VAL A 121 -12.42 -5.17 2.54
N ASP A 122 -13.70 -4.90 2.74
CA ASP A 122 -14.52 -5.60 3.74
C ASP A 122 -14.61 -7.11 3.44
N ALA A 123 -14.90 -7.47 2.19
CA ALA A 123 -14.96 -8.86 1.75
C ALA A 123 -13.61 -9.58 1.94
N LEU A 124 -12.49 -8.92 1.62
CA LEU A 124 -11.15 -9.45 1.84
C LEU A 124 -10.86 -9.69 3.33
N LEU A 125 -11.11 -8.68 4.17
CA LEU A 125 -10.88 -8.80 5.61
C LEU A 125 -11.84 -9.81 6.27
N GLY A 126 -13.07 -9.92 5.78
CA GLY A 126 -14.02 -10.97 6.17
C GLY A 126 -13.48 -12.36 5.82
N ALA A 127 -12.92 -12.54 4.62
CA ALA A 127 -12.31 -13.81 4.20
C ALA A 127 -11.09 -14.17 5.06
N VAL A 128 -10.26 -13.18 5.43
CA VAL A 128 -9.11 -13.37 6.34
C VAL A 128 -9.59 -13.81 7.72
N ARG A 129 -10.56 -13.09 8.31
CA ARG A 129 -11.12 -13.42 9.64
C ARG A 129 -11.76 -14.81 9.70
N ALA A 130 -12.36 -15.25 8.59
CA ALA A 130 -12.99 -16.58 8.51
C ALA A 130 -11.97 -17.73 8.46
N ARG A 131 -10.72 -17.48 8.10
CA ARG A 131 -9.70 -18.51 7.83
C ARG A 131 -8.50 -18.46 8.77
N LEU A 132 -8.18 -17.29 9.30
CA LEU A 132 -7.03 -17.06 10.17
C LEU A 132 -7.48 -16.50 11.53
N THR A 133 -6.71 -16.80 12.57
CA THR A 133 -6.91 -16.21 13.89
C THR A 133 -6.34 -14.78 13.89
N LEU A 134 -7.11 -13.84 13.39
CA LEU A 134 -6.75 -12.42 13.45
C LEU A 134 -7.00 -11.90 14.86
N LEU A 135 -5.95 -11.36 15.51
CA LEU A 135 -6.09 -10.86 16.89
C LEU A 135 -7.03 -9.63 16.92
N PRO A 136 -7.78 -9.43 18.02
CA PRO A 136 -8.71 -8.31 18.14
C PRO A 136 -8.04 -6.92 18.02
N ASP A 137 -6.78 -6.82 18.43
CA ASP A 137 -5.93 -5.63 18.41
C ASP A 137 -4.97 -5.60 17.21
N ALA A 138 -5.15 -6.49 16.24
CA ALA A 138 -4.30 -6.54 15.05
C ALA A 138 -4.30 -5.19 14.30
N GLU A 139 -3.12 -4.72 13.94
CA GLU A 139 -2.99 -3.57 13.07
C GLU A 139 -3.37 -3.96 11.63
N ILE A 140 -4.30 -3.22 11.05
CA ILE A 140 -4.75 -3.41 9.66
C ILE A 140 -4.44 -2.13 8.90
N THR A 141 -3.34 -2.15 8.16
CA THR A 141 -2.84 -1.01 7.38
C THR A 141 -3.28 -1.12 5.92
N LEU A 142 -3.68 0.00 5.33
CA LEU A 142 -3.93 0.16 3.90
C LEU A 142 -3.11 1.33 3.36
N GLU A 143 -2.36 1.10 2.27
CA GLU A 143 -1.66 2.16 1.54
C GLU A 143 -2.62 2.94 0.66
N ALA A 144 -2.48 4.27 0.68
CA ALA A 144 -3.30 5.18 -0.09
C ALA A 144 -2.45 6.26 -0.78
N ASN A 145 -2.90 6.69 -1.96
CA ASN A 145 -2.39 7.89 -2.60
C ASN A 145 -3.30 9.09 -2.29
N PRO A 146 -2.76 10.32 -2.29
CA PRO A 146 -3.52 11.55 -2.06
C PRO A 146 -4.43 11.94 -3.23
N GLY A 147 -5.19 11.02 -3.80
CA GLY A 147 -6.17 11.33 -4.82
C GLY A 147 -7.55 11.67 -4.22
N THR A 148 -8.33 12.50 -4.88
CA THR A 148 -9.66 12.90 -4.41
C THR A 148 -10.64 11.74 -4.31
N VAL A 149 -10.54 10.76 -5.20
CA VAL A 149 -11.40 9.57 -5.21
C VAL A 149 -11.04 8.64 -4.06
N GLU A 150 -9.75 8.45 -3.81
CA GLU A 150 -9.25 7.61 -2.73
C GLU A 150 -9.62 8.17 -1.36
N ALA A 151 -9.44 9.48 -1.17
CA ALA A 151 -9.78 10.16 0.09
C ALA A 151 -11.26 10.04 0.44
N ALA A 152 -12.16 10.09 -0.55
CA ALA A 152 -13.60 9.90 -0.35
C ALA A 152 -13.96 8.49 0.16
N ARG A 153 -13.06 7.51 0.05
CA ARG A 153 -13.29 6.12 0.50
C ARG A 153 -12.80 5.84 1.91
N PHE A 154 -12.08 6.76 2.55
CA PHE A 154 -11.44 6.53 3.85
C PHE A 154 -12.44 6.11 4.94
N ALA A 155 -13.61 6.75 5.00
CA ALA A 155 -14.69 6.34 5.91
C ALA A 155 -15.11 4.87 5.68
N GLY A 156 -15.22 4.45 4.43
CA GLY A 156 -15.57 3.08 4.07
C GLY A 156 -14.48 2.08 4.46
N TYR A 157 -13.19 2.40 4.28
CA TYR A 157 -12.10 1.54 4.73
C TYR A 157 -12.08 1.41 6.25
N ARG A 158 -12.36 2.51 6.97
CA ARG A 158 -12.50 2.47 8.43
C ARG A 158 -13.64 1.54 8.85
N ALA A 159 -14.78 1.62 8.17
CA ALA A 159 -15.93 0.75 8.43
C ALA A 159 -15.63 -0.72 8.11
N ALA A 160 -14.85 -1.02 7.06
CA ALA A 160 -14.39 -2.36 6.72
C ALA A 160 -13.43 -2.96 7.76
N GLY A 161 -12.87 -2.12 8.65
CA GLY A 161 -11.99 -2.55 9.73
C GLY A 161 -10.52 -2.24 9.52
N VAL A 162 -10.16 -1.43 8.51
CA VAL A 162 -8.82 -0.81 8.44
C VAL A 162 -8.69 0.13 9.64
N ASN A 163 -7.57 0.04 10.37
CA ASN A 163 -7.33 0.87 11.55
C ASN A 163 -6.08 1.75 11.45
N ARG A 164 -5.33 1.62 10.34
CA ARG A 164 -4.18 2.47 10.01
C ARG A 164 -4.15 2.79 8.53
N LEU A 165 -3.85 4.04 8.15
CA LEU A 165 -3.53 4.42 6.77
C LEU A 165 -2.05 4.77 6.63
N SER A 166 -1.44 4.40 5.49
CA SER A 166 -0.16 4.94 5.03
C SER A 166 -0.40 5.77 3.78
N VAL A 167 -0.17 7.07 3.86
CA VAL A 167 -0.48 8.03 2.78
C VAL A 167 0.80 8.42 2.07
N GLY A 168 0.92 8.03 0.81
CA GLY A 168 2.09 8.29 -0.04
C GLY A 168 2.16 9.74 -0.53
N VAL A 169 2.43 10.69 0.35
CA VAL A 169 2.56 12.13 0.04
C VAL A 169 3.78 12.40 -0.83
N GLN A 170 4.92 11.84 -0.47
CA GLN A 170 6.25 11.95 -1.06
C GLN A 170 6.89 13.34 -0.91
N SER A 171 6.20 14.43 -1.19
CA SER A 171 6.63 15.82 -1.01
C SER A 171 5.43 16.76 -0.98
N PHE A 172 5.57 17.92 -0.36
CA PHE A 172 4.62 19.02 -0.46
C PHE A 172 5.11 20.12 -1.45
N ASN A 173 6.23 19.89 -2.12
CA ASN A 173 6.77 20.80 -3.12
C ASN A 173 6.28 20.40 -4.52
N PRO A 174 5.53 21.28 -5.24
CA PRO A 174 4.98 20.96 -6.57
C PRO A 174 6.04 20.58 -7.60
N ARG A 175 7.24 21.18 -7.53
CA ARG A 175 8.35 20.86 -8.42
C ARG A 175 8.84 19.42 -8.22
N HIS A 176 8.94 18.97 -6.98
CA HIS A 176 9.38 17.62 -6.66
C HIS A 176 8.30 16.60 -7.00
N LEU A 177 7.02 16.88 -6.72
CA LEU A 177 5.91 16.02 -7.15
C LEU A 177 5.90 15.83 -8.66
N ALA A 178 6.08 16.92 -9.43
CA ALA A 178 6.17 16.84 -10.89
C ALA A 178 7.37 16.00 -11.36
N ALA A 179 8.56 16.18 -10.74
CA ALA A 179 9.76 15.41 -11.05
C ALA A 179 9.59 13.91 -10.73
N LEU A 180 8.86 13.58 -9.68
CA LEU A 180 8.49 12.21 -9.32
C LEU A 180 7.39 11.62 -10.22
N GLY A 181 6.78 12.42 -11.10
CA GLY A 181 5.66 11.98 -11.94
C GLY A 181 4.38 11.68 -11.15
N ARG A 182 4.21 12.32 -9.97
CA ARG A 182 2.99 12.16 -9.17
C ARG A 182 1.80 12.80 -9.88
N ILE A 183 0.63 12.21 -9.69
CA ILE A 183 -0.63 12.68 -10.29
C ILE A 183 -1.37 13.70 -9.43
N HIS A 184 -1.08 13.72 -8.13
CA HIS A 184 -1.63 14.67 -7.17
C HIS A 184 -0.72 15.91 -7.02
N ASP A 185 -1.31 17.02 -6.66
CA ASP A 185 -0.62 18.24 -6.27
C ASP A 185 -0.45 18.35 -4.74
N ALA A 186 0.22 19.43 -4.30
CA ALA A 186 0.49 19.66 -2.89
C ALA A 186 -0.79 19.93 -2.06
N ASP A 187 -1.80 20.56 -2.65
CA ASP A 187 -3.07 20.85 -1.98
C ASP A 187 -3.92 19.58 -1.87
N GLU A 188 -3.91 18.74 -2.88
CA GLU A 188 -4.54 17.41 -2.81
C GLU A 188 -3.88 16.55 -1.74
N ALA A 189 -2.53 16.58 -1.63
CA ALA A 189 -1.80 15.88 -0.58
C ALA A 189 -2.24 16.35 0.81
N ARG A 190 -2.31 17.67 1.05
CA ARG A 190 -2.76 18.24 2.33
C ARG A 190 -4.19 17.81 2.67
N ARG A 191 -5.12 17.97 1.73
CA ARG A 191 -6.52 17.54 1.94
C ARG A 191 -6.64 16.05 2.23
N ALA A 192 -5.87 15.21 1.55
CA ALA A 192 -5.88 13.77 1.81
C ALA A 192 -5.37 13.42 3.21
N VAL A 193 -4.33 14.12 3.70
CA VAL A 193 -3.84 13.95 5.08
C VAL A 193 -4.90 14.38 6.10
N GLU A 194 -5.54 15.53 5.91
CA GLU A 194 -6.62 16.01 6.77
C GLU A 194 -7.78 15.02 6.84
N LEU A 195 -8.18 14.47 5.69
CA LEU A 195 -9.24 13.45 5.63
C LEU A 195 -8.80 12.13 6.26
N ALA A 196 -7.53 11.73 6.11
CA ALA A 196 -7.01 10.55 6.79
C ALA A 196 -7.10 10.72 8.32
N LEU A 197 -6.68 11.86 8.86
CA LEU A 197 -6.74 12.16 10.29
C LEU A 197 -8.18 12.34 10.82
N ALA A 198 -9.12 12.72 9.96
CA ALA A 198 -10.54 12.79 10.33
C ALA A 198 -11.18 11.42 10.55
N HIS A 199 -10.63 10.36 9.94
CA HIS A 199 -11.18 9.00 9.99
C HIS A 199 -10.30 8.00 10.75
N PHE A 200 -9.01 8.27 10.90
CA PHE A 200 -8.04 7.35 11.50
C PHE A 200 -7.20 8.03 12.58
N ASP A 201 -7.19 7.45 13.76
CA ASP A 201 -6.31 7.87 14.86
C ASP A 201 -4.84 7.47 14.57
N ASN A 202 -4.62 6.47 13.70
CA ASN A 202 -3.31 5.97 13.32
C ASN A 202 -3.09 6.19 11.82
N ALA A 203 -2.29 7.19 11.48
CA ALA A 203 -1.89 7.49 10.11
C ALA A 203 -0.38 7.65 10.00
N ASN A 204 0.18 7.18 8.91
CA ASN A 204 1.57 7.38 8.51
C ASN A 204 1.62 8.24 7.24
N LEU A 205 2.56 9.16 7.16
CA LEU A 205 2.85 9.89 5.94
C LEU A 205 4.20 9.43 5.38
N ASP A 206 4.19 9.02 4.12
CA ASP A 206 5.42 8.65 3.42
C ASP A 206 5.98 9.87 2.71
N LEU A 207 7.24 10.20 2.99
CA LEU A 207 8.00 11.26 2.35
C LEU A 207 9.23 10.68 1.65
N MET A 208 9.61 11.31 0.54
CA MET A 208 10.87 11.03 -0.13
C MET A 208 11.83 12.19 0.05
N TYR A 209 13.10 11.90 0.28
CA TYR A 209 14.18 12.88 0.36
C TYR A 209 15.30 12.54 -0.64
N ALA A 210 16.26 13.44 -0.78
CA ALA A 210 17.32 13.35 -1.79
C ALA A 210 16.77 13.28 -3.22
N LEU A 211 15.68 14.02 -3.47
CA LEU A 211 15.03 14.10 -4.77
C LEU A 211 15.92 14.86 -5.78
N PRO A 212 15.73 14.65 -7.10
CA PRO A 212 16.52 15.34 -8.11
C PRO A 212 16.49 16.87 -7.94
N GLY A 213 17.65 17.47 -7.68
CA GLY A 213 17.80 18.90 -7.45
C GLY A 213 17.17 19.43 -6.15
N GLN A 214 16.86 18.58 -5.20
CA GLN A 214 16.35 18.96 -3.88
C GLN A 214 17.48 19.52 -3.02
N THR A 215 17.27 20.69 -2.46
CA THR A 215 18.15 21.28 -1.46
C THR A 215 17.83 20.74 -0.06
N LEU A 216 18.78 20.85 0.88
CA LEU A 216 18.55 20.50 2.27
C LEU A 216 17.39 21.30 2.89
N ALA A 217 17.27 22.58 2.53
CA ALA A 217 16.18 23.44 3.01
C ALA A 217 14.81 22.94 2.54
N GLU A 218 14.69 22.48 1.29
CA GLU A 218 13.46 21.93 0.75
C GLU A 218 13.11 20.58 1.39
N ALA A 219 14.08 19.70 1.62
CA ALA A 219 13.86 18.44 2.33
C ALA A 219 13.37 18.69 3.78
N ARG A 220 13.95 19.66 4.48
CA ARG A 220 13.50 20.07 5.81
C ARG A 220 12.09 20.63 5.79
N ALA A 221 11.76 21.47 4.80
CA ALA A 221 10.42 22.03 4.66
C ALA A 221 9.34 20.96 4.47
N ASP A 222 9.63 19.90 3.71
CA ASP A 222 8.72 18.75 3.56
C ASP A 222 8.50 18.02 4.90
N ILE A 223 9.57 17.78 5.66
CA ILE A 223 9.49 17.14 6.99
C ILE A 223 8.72 18.02 7.99
N GLU A 224 9.02 19.32 8.02
CA GLU A 224 8.34 20.28 8.89
C GLU A 224 6.84 20.37 8.55
N ALA A 225 6.50 20.39 7.26
CA ALA A 225 5.12 20.37 6.80
C ALA A 225 4.38 19.09 7.21
N ALA A 226 5.03 17.92 7.09
CA ALA A 226 4.44 16.65 7.52
C ALA A 226 4.27 16.59 9.05
N ALA A 227 5.28 17.02 9.80
CA ALA A 227 5.26 17.05 11.27
C ALA A 227 4.15 17.96 11.82
N ALA A 228 3.84 19.06 11.12
CA ALA A 228 2.79 19.99 11.51
C ALA A 228 1.38 19.38 11.54
N PHE A 229 1.16 18.27 10.82
CA PHE A 229 -0.11 17.53 10.89
C PHE A 229 -0.29 16.72 12.18
N GLY A 230 0.79 16.49 12.94
CA GLY A 230 0.73 15.75 14.21
C GLY A 230 0.41 14.27 14.04
N THR A 231 0.71 13.67 12.89
CA THR A 231 0.53 12.22 12.68
C THR A 231 1.46 11.43 13.60
N PRO A 232 1.03 10.25 14.10
CA PRO A 232 1.87 9.45 14.99
C PRO A 232 3.10 8.84 14.30
N HIS A 233 3.09 8.76 12.95
CA HIS A 233 4.16 8.15 12.18
C HIS A 233 4.53 8.98 10.94
N LEU A 234 5.85 9.06 10.67
CA LEU A 234 6.44 9.54 9.41
C LEU A 234 7.44 8.48 8.91
N SER A 235 7.37 8.20 7.63
CA SER A 235 8.29 7.29 6.92
C SER A 235 9.00 8.02 5.78
#